data_f9d73ff93a6e222e3d0cb631c7139e02
#
_entry.id   f9d73ff93a6e222e3d0cb631c7139e02
#
_cell.length_a   1.000
_cell.length_b   1.000
_cell.length_c   1.000
_cell.angle_alpha   90.00
_cell.angle_beta   90.00
_cell.angle_gamma   90.00
#
_symmetry.space_group_name_H-M   'P 1'
#
loop_
_entity.id
_entity.type
_entity.pdbx_description
1 polymer ?
#
loop_
_entity_poly.entity_id
_entity_poly.type
_entity_poly.pdbx_seq_one_letter_code
_entity_poly.pdbx_strand_id
1 'polypeptide(L)'
;QTVKQDDAVLISAMRGGMNRLGYLFTHIAIVVICVGGLFDSNMPLKFAEWRGEIKIETRDLSIREIPAESRLAVGSQGFRGSVSIPEGKAAEVVFLPVRDGYLLQALPFRIEVKDFRIEHYPNGQPKSFESDLVIHDDQLAEPFESTIAVNHPLIYRGHSIYQSSFSDGGSSLNIDAWPLDSRAGTEPVSIQTKVFENRQMLWGEETMQLEMTSFRPFNINPDPTEEDERNLRDFGPNFTFKLRTETGEAREYENYMFPVERDGREYFLSGVRNSPAESFAYLYLPVDEDGSLQQFLNYSALLRDEELVSDIANSMMKEALAMLPERDEALEASLQQTLETLITMFVRGGFDEVRDFIDNNLPDAERDNLAPAYLGMLREMLARIYFSMDGINPQTVTNDQLLFLQDSVDTIGTLSRYGSPVFLQLTDFEHVQSTGLQIAKAPGKNVVYFGCALLIIGVFLLFYLPQRRLWAWVEQGTEHTEIILAGSTNRNAREFDTFFNEQQTVLATKTGNSNLEPGS
;
A
#
# COMPACT_ATOMS: atom_id res chain seq x y z
N GLN A 1 -52.35 -7.96 46.16
CA GLN A 1 -52.49 -9.30 46.81
C GLN A 1 -52.94 -9.12 48.23
N THR A 2 -53.77 -10.01 48.71
CA THR A 2 -54.30 -10.01 50.09
C THR A 2 -54.02 -11.38 50.70
N VAL A 3 -53.39 -11.38 51.87
CA VAL A 3 -53.16 -12.60 52.67
C VAL A 3 -53.86 -12.42 54.01
N LYS A 4 -54.70 -13.39 54.44
CA LYS A 4 -55.38 -13.39 55.73
C LYS A 4 -54.65 -14.36 56.64
N GLN A 5 -54.41 -13.92 57.90
CA GLN A 5 -53.81 -14.73 58.93
C GLN A 5 -54.49 -14.37 60.26
N ASP A 6 -55.32 -15.29 60.81
CA ASP A 6 -56.14 -15.12 62.01
C ASP A 6 -56.95 -13.79 61.96
N ASP A 7 -56.73 -12.86 62.87
CA ASP A 7 -57.45 -11.58 62.99
C ASP A 7 -56.74 -10.45 62.18
N ALA A 8 -55.70 -10.76 61.39
CA ALA A 8 -54.96 -9.81 60.64
C ALA A 8 -55.04 -10.05 59.13
N VAL A 9 -54.94 -8.97 58.36
CA VAL A 9 -54.92 -8.98 56.88
C VAL A 9 -53.76 -8.17 56.36
N LEU A 10 -52.85 -8.81 55.60
CA LEU A 10 -51.77 -8.12 54.85
C LEU A 10 -52.28 -7.81 53.46
N ILE A 11 -52.30 -6.54 53.11
CA ILE A 11 -52.59 -6.04 51.75
C ILE A 11 -51.32 -5.55 51.14
N SER A 12 -50.96 -6.06 49.98
CA SER A 12 -49.76 -5.56 49.19
C SER A 12 -50.15 -4.99 47.84
N ALA A 13 -49.61 -3.83 47.53
CA ALA A 13 -49.78 -3.19 46.25
C ALA A 13 -48.39 -2.90 45.62
N MET A 14 -48.26 -3.06 44.31
CA MET A 14 -47.03 -2.78 43.57
C MET A 14 -47.35 -1.95 42.35
N ARG A 15 -46.56 -0.89 42.15
CA ARG A 15 -46.54 -0.07 40.92
C ARG A 15 -45.17 -0.13 40.29
N GLY A 16 -45.10 -0.06 38.94
CA GLY A 16 -43.81 -0.09 38.22
C GLY A 16 -43.26 -1.51 37.99
N GLY A 17 -44.09 -2.55 37.94
CA GLY A 17 -43.67 -3.93 37.67
C GLY A 17 -42.91 -4.11 36.34
N MET A 18 -43.12 -3.22 35.38
CA MET A 18 -42.39 -3.21 34.10
C MET A 18 -40.88 -2.97 34.25
N ASN A 19 -40.40 -2.44 35.37
CA ASN A 19 -38.96 -2.34 35.65
C ASN A 19 -38.26 -3.70 35.56
N ARG A 20 -38.93 -4.78 35.95
CA ARG A 20 -38.42 -6.16 35.83
C ARG A 20 -38.27 -6.61 34.39
N LEU A 21 -39.14 -6.14 33.47
CA LEU A 21 -39.00 -6.37 32.04
C LEU A 21 -37.77 -5.65 31.48
N GLY A 22 -37.43 -4.48 32.03
CA GLY A 22 -36.20 -3.77 31.67
C GLY A 22 -34.96 -4.63 31.93
N TYR A 23 -34.86 -5.28 33.10
CA TYR A 23 -33.81 -6.24 33.41
C TYR A 23 -33.76 -7.40 32.41
N LEU A 24 -34.90 -8.00 32.11
CA LEU A 24 -35.00 -9.10 31.16
C LEU A 24 -34.56 -8.68 29.75
N PHE A 25 -35.06 -7.51 29.29
CA PHE A 25 -34.75 -7.01 27.95
C PHE A 25 -33.28 -6.68 27.78
N THR A 26 -32.61 -6.08 28.76
CA THR A 26 -31.18 -5.81 28.69
C THR A 26 -30.35 -7.08 28.58
N HIS A 27 -30.69 -8.14 29.33
CA HIS A 27 -29.96 -9.41 29.27
C HIS A 27 -30.21 -10.17 27.97
N ILE A 28 -31.46 -10.22 27.51
CA ILE A 28 -31.80 -10.82 26.22
C ILE A 28 -31.14 -10.04 25.08
N ALA A 29 -31.13 -8.71 25.15
CA ALA A 29 -30.49 -7.86 24.14
C ALA A 29 -29.02 -8.19 23.98
N ILE A 30 -28.26 -8.35 25.07
CA ILE A 30 -26.84 -8.72 25.03
C ILE A 30 -26.66 -10.08 24.33
N VAL A 31 -27.48 -11.07 24.68
CA VAL A 31 -27.43 -12.39 24.03
C VAL A 31 -27.71 -12.28 22.52
N VAL A 32 -28.77 -11.52 22.15
CA VAL A 32 -29.16 -11.31 20.75
C VAL A 32 -28.02 -10.62 19.97
N ILE A 33 -27.41 -9.58 20.56
CA ILE A 33 -26.25 -8.89 19.94
C ILE A 33 -25.08 -9.86 19.76
N CYS A 34 -24.74 -10.66 20.77
CA CYS A 34 -23.68 -11.65 20.67
C CYS A 34 -23.95 -12.72 19.59
N VAL A 35 -25.17 -13.20 19.49
CA VAL A 35 -25.60 -14.16 18.45
C VAL A 35 -25.49 -13.52 17.07
N GLY A 36 -25.97 -12.28 16.88
CA GLY A 36 -25.84 -11.55 15.62
C GLY A 36 -24.38 -11.32 15.23
N GLY A 37 -23.53 -10.92 16.18
CA GLY A 37 -22.09 -10.77 15.95
C GLY A 37 -21.38 -12.09 15.62
N LEU A 38 -21.85 -13.21 16.15
CA LEU A 38 -21.32 -14.53 15.84
C LEU A 38 -21.62 -14.91 14.38
N PHE A 39 -22.79 -14.58 13.84
CA PHE A 39 -23.13 -14.81 12.43
C PHE A 39 -22.24 -13.99 11.46
N ASP A 40 -21.81 -12.81 11.88
CA ASP A 40 -20.94 -11.94 11.08
C ASP A 40 -19.44 -12.22 11.30
N SER A 41 -19.12 -13.11 12.22
CA SER A 41 -17.71 -13.44 12.56
C SER A 41 -17.12 -14.49 11.61
N ASN A 42 -15.79 -14.61 11.64
CA ASN A 42 -15.06 -15.66 10.91
C ASN A 42 -15.13 -17.05 11.60
N MET A 43 -15.96 -17.21 12.63
CA MET A 43 -16.07 -18.49 13.37
C MET A 43 -16.52 -19.65 12.48
N PRO A 44 -17.51 -19.51 11.58
CA PRO A 44 -17.87 -20.58 10.65
C PRO A 44 -16.71 -21.03 9.77
N LEU A 45 -15.90 -20.10 9.27
CA LEU A 45 -14.71 -20.41 8.45
C LEU A 45 -13.65 -21.15 9.25
N LYS A 46 -13.35 -20.70 10.49
CA LYS A 46 -12.40 -21.38 11.38
C LYS A 46 -12.86 -22.80 11.73
N PHE A 47 -14.14 -23.00 11.89
CA PHE A 47 -14.70 -24.32 12.17
C PHE A 47 -14.62 -25.24 10.95
N ALA A 48 -14.90 -24.73 9.74
CA ALA A 48 -14.74 -25.49 8.48
C ALA A 48 -13.28 -25.84 8.22
N GLU A 49 -12.35 -24.93 8.51
CA GLU A 49 -10.91 -25.20 8.45
C GLU A 49 -10.47 -26.29 9.44
N TRP A 50 -10.94 -26.20 10.70
CA TRP A 50 -10.64 -27.20 11.72
C TRP A 50 -11.14 -28.61 11.34
N ARG A 51 -12.27 -28.70 10.62
CA ARG A 51 -12.80 -29.96 10.08
C ARG A 51 -12.09 -30.41 8.81
N GLY A 52 -11.18 -29.61 8.25
CA GLY A 52 -10.49 -29.92 7.01
C GLY A 52 -11.32 -29.74 5.73
N GLU A 53 -12.45 -29.03 5.81
CA GLU A 53 -13.34 -28.78 4.66
C GLU A 53 -12.82 -27.67 3.76
N ILE A 54 -12.04 -26.74 4.31
CA ILE A 54 -11.39 -25.65 3.59
C ILE A 54 -9.91 -25.59 3.95
N LYS A 55 -9.12 -25.12 2.98
CA LYS A 55 -7.69 -24.90 3.13
C LYS A 55 -7.31 -23.51 2.66
N ILE A 56 -6.53 -22.78 3.46
CA ILE A 56 -6.05 -21.45 3.12
C ILE A 56 -4.97 -21.60 2.04
N GLU A 57 -5.09 -20.85 0.95
CA GLU A 57 -4.07 -20.79 -0.10
C GLU A 57 -3.06 -19.70 0.26
N THR A 58 -1.77 -20.06 0.20
CA THR A 58 -0.65 -19.14 0.52
C THR A 58 0.20 -18.81 -0.70
N ARG A 59 -0.02 -19.53 -1.82
CA ARG A 59 0.69 -19.28 -3.08
C ARG A 59 -0.02 -18.20 -3.87
N ASP A 60 0.72 -17.40 -4.61
CA ASP A 60 0.17 -16.47 -5.58
C ASP A 60 -0.20 -17.23 -6.85
N LEU A 61 -1.49 -17.55 -6.99
CA LEU A 61 -2.02 -18.36 -8.09
C LEU A 61 -3.06 -17.56 -8.89
N SER A 62 -3.11 -17.80 -10.18
CA SER A 62 -4.21 -17.29 -10.99
C SER A 62 -5.55 -17.88 -10.51
N ILE A 63 -6.65 -17.12 -10.67
CA ILE A 63 -7.99 -17.54 -10.20
C ILE A 63 -8.34 -18.97 -10.68
N ARG A 64 -7.88 -19.36 -11.87
CA ARG A 64 -8.19 -20.69 -12.44
C ARG A 64 -7.46 -21.83 -11.75
N GLU A 65 -6.28 -21.58 -11.21
CA GLU A 65 -5.39 -22.56 -10.58
C GLU A 65 -5.67 -22.74 -9.08
N ILE A 66 -6.44 -21.85 -8.46
CA ILE A 66 -6.79 -21.95 -7.04
C ILE A 66 -7.56 -23.26 -6.80
N PRO A 67 -7.09 -24.12 -5.85
CA PRO A 67 -7.73 -25.39 -5.53
C PRO A 67 -9.18 -25.25 -5.06
N ALA A 68 -9.98 -26.27 -5.29
CA ALA A 68 -11.40 -26.27 -4.90
C ALA A 68 -11.60 -26.12 -3.38
N GLU A 69 -10.69 -26.67 -2.57
CA GLU A 69 -10.69 -26.55 -1.11
C GLU A 69 -10.44 -25.12 -0.60
N SER A 70 -9.89 -24.24 -1.44
CA SER A 70 -9.67 -22.82 -1.12
C SER A 70 -10.77 -21.92 -1.68
N ARG A 71 -11.82 -22.52 -2.28
CA ARG A 71 -12.97 -21.82 -2.87
C ARG A 71 -14.21 -21.98 -2.00
N LEU A 72 -14.84 -20.85 -1.70
CA LEU A 72 -16.11 -20.81 -1.00
C LEU A 72 -17.25 -20.58 -2.01
N ALA A 73 -18.24 -21.46 -1.97
CA ALA A 73 -19.44 -21.33 -2.78
C ALA A 73 -20.29 -20.13 -2.32
N VAL A 74 -21.21 -19.70 -3.16
CA VAL A 74 -22.25 -18.74 -2.80
C VAL A 74 -23.01 -19.27 -1.59
N GLY A 75 -22.95 -18.55 -0.48
CA GLY A 75 -23.50 -18.99 0.79
C GLY A 75 -24.16 -17.89 1.61
N SER A 76 -24.69 -18.27 2.77
CA SER A 76 -25.36 -17.38 3.72
C SER A 76 -24.42 -16.75 4.74
N GLN A 77 -23.15 -17.16 4.77
CA GLN A 77 -22.17 -16.70 5.76
C GLN A 77 -21.78 -15.25 5.54
N GLY A 78 -21.44 -14.57 6.63
CA GLY A 78 -20.82 -13.25 6.59
C GLY A 78 -19.39 -13.34 6.06
N PHE A 79 -19.00 -12.38 5.24
CA PHE A 79 -17.63 -12.24 4.75
C PHE A 79 -17.30 -10.78 4.45
N ARG A 80 -15.99 -10.50 4.39
CA ARG A 80 -15.44 -9.27 3.85
C ARG A 80 -14.25 -9.65 2.98
N GLY A 81 -14.35 -9.34 1.69
CA GLY A 81 -13.32 -9.62 0.70
C GLY A 81 -13.05 -8.42 -0.18
N SER A 82 -11.96 -8.47 -0.91
CA SER A 82 -11.58 -7.45 -1.89
C SER A 82 -11.32 -8.05 -3.25
N VAL A 83 -11.53 -7.25 -4.29
CA VAL A 83 -11.21 -7.58 -5.67
C VAL A 83 -10.81 -6.32 -6.41
N SER A 84 -9.78 -6.41 -7.26
CA SER A 84 -9.41 -5.35 -8.20
C SER A 84 -9.95 -5.72 -9.57
N ILE A 85 -10.70 -4.81 -10.19
CA ILE A 85 -11.35 -5.03 -11.49
C ILE A 85 -10.90 -3.92 -12.44
N PRO A 86 -10.15 -4.24 -13.49
CA PRO A 86 -9.81 -3.29 -14.54
C PRO A 86 -11.06 -2.80 -15.27
N GLU A 87 -10.99 -1.59 -15.82
CA GLU A 87 -12.03 -1.07 -16.71
C GLU A 87 -12.34 -2.02 -17.87
N GLY A 88 -13.60 -2.15 -18.20
CA GLY A 88 -14.08 -3.08 -19.22
C GLY A 88 -13.98 -4.56 -18.84
N LYS A 89 -13.62 -4.88 -17.57
CA LYS A 89 -13.53 -6.25 -17.06
C LYS A 89 -14.55 -6.49 -15.97
N ALA A 90 -14.74 -7.78 -15.64
CA ALA A 90 -15.70 -8.18 -14.64
C ALA A 90 -15.14 -9.26 -13.70
N ALA A 91 -15.69 -9.31 -12.48
CA ALA A 91 -15.40 -10.33 -11.49
C ALA A 91 -16.68 -10.95 -10.91
N GLU A 92 -16.59 -12.24 -10.58
CA GLU A 92 -17.63 -13.05 -9.93
C GLU A 92 -17.16 -13.60 -8.58
N VAL A 93 -15.97 -13.21 -8.17
CA VAL A 93 -15.29 -13.70 -6.98
C VAL A 93 -14.60 -12.56 -6.23
N VAL A 94 -14.41 -12.75 -4.93
CA VAL A 94 -13.59 -11.86 -4.09
C VAL A 94 -12.59 -12.66 -3.29
N PHE A 95 -11.44 -12.06 -3.01
CA PHE A 95 -10.39 -12.61 -2.16
C PHE A 95 -10.65 -12.23 -0.70
N LEU A 96 -10.74 -13.22 0.17
CA LEU A 96 -10.84 -13.06 1.60
C LEU A 96 -9.45 -13.27 2.21
N PRO A 97 -8.80 -12.23 2.71
CA PRO A 97 -7.52 -12.38 3.40
C PRO A 97 -7.73 -13.14 4.71
N VAL A 98 -6.96 -14.20 4.93
CA VAL A 98 -6.99 -15.03 6.14
C VAL A 98 -5.56 -15.34 6.56
N ARG A 99 -5.10 -14.76 7.67
CA ARG A 99 -3.72 -14.89 8.18
C ARG A 99 -2.68 -14.52 7.12
N ASP A 100 -1.87 -15.49 6.69
CA ASP A 100 -0.79 -15.39 5.71
C ASP A 100 -1.20 -15.77 4.29
N GLY A 101 -2.50 -16.05 4.06
CA GLY A 101 -3.03 -16.46 2.78
C GLY A 101 -4.43 -15.91 2.51
N TYR A 102 -5.17 -16.57 1.65
CA TYR A 102 -6.50 -16.15 1.23
C TYR A 102 -7.42 -17.32 0.91
N LEU A 103 -8.72 -17.03 0.87
CA LEU A 103 -9.78 -17.87 0.32
C LEU A 103 -10.49 -17.11 -0.79
N LEU A 104 -11.01 -17.83 -1.78
CA LEU A 104 -11.77 -17.26 -2.88
C LEU A 104 -13.27 -17.44 -2.65
N GLN A 105 -14.01 -16.34 -2.47
CA GLN A 105 -15.46 -16.35 -2.26
C GLN A 105 -16.20 -16.05 -3.57
N ALA A 106 -17.07 -16.96 -3.99
CA ALA A 106 -17.95 -16.73 -5.12
C ALA A 106 -19.08 -15.74 -4.77
N LEU A 107 -19.41 -14.86 -5.71
CA LEU A 107 -20.54 -13.92 -5.63
C LEU A 107 -21.75 -14.50 -6.37
N PRO A 108 -22.99 -14.18 -5.95
CA PRO A 108 -24.22 -14.59 -6.66
C PRO A 108 -24.57 -13.70 -7.87
N PHE A 109 -23.68 -12.83 -8.28
CA PHE A 109 -23.78 -11.90 -9.40
C PHE A 109 -22.39 -11.56 -9.91
N ARG A 110 -22.30 -11.07 -11.13
CA ARG A 110 -21.07 -10.57 -11.74
C ARG A 110 -21.05 -9.05 -11.69
N ILE A 111 -19.92 -8.48 -11.32
CA ILE A 111 -19.67 -7.03 -11.27
C ILE A 111 -18.74 -6.71 -12.43
N GLU A 112 -19.18 -5.86 -13.34
CA GLU A 112 -18.36 -5.28 -14.40
C GLU A 112 -18.08 -3.81 -14.09
N VAL A 113 -16.87 -3.38 -14.30
CA VAL A 113 -16.48 -1.97 -14.20
C VAL A 113 -16.54 -1.38 -15.61
N LYS A 114 -17.47 -0.46 -15.82
CA LYS A 114 -17.66 0.22 -17.10
C LYS A 114 -16.69 1.38 -17.26
N ASP A 115 -16.51 2.17 -16.21
CA ASP A 115 -15.68 3.37 -16.18
C ASP A 115 -15.21 3.64 -14.76
N PHE A 116 -14.01 4.18 -14.62
CA PHE A 116 -13.44 4.60 -13.34
C PHE A 116 -12.85 6.00 -13.47
N ARG A 117 -13.24 6.91 -12.60
CA ARG A 117 -12.85 8.32 -12.64
C ARG A 117 -12.17 8.74 -11.36
N ILE A 118 -11.06 9.45 -11.48
CA ILE A 118 -10.35 10.08 -10.37
C ILE A 118 -10.35 11.57 -10.57
N GLU A 119 -10.88 12.32 -9.59
CA GLU A 119 -10.63 13.76 -9.49
C GLU A 119 -9.36 14.00 -8.66
N HIS A 120 -8.54 14.89 -9.13
CA HIS A 120 -7.32 15.30 -8.43
C HIS A 120 -7.42 16.73 -7.90
N TYR A 121 -6.73 17.01 -6.81
CA TYR A 121 -6.45 18.37 -6.38
C TYR A 121 -5.45 19.04 -7.33
N PRO A 122 -5.32 20.40 -7.31
CA PRO A 122 -4.34 21.09 -8.14
C PRO A 122 -2.89 20.63 -7.93
N ASN A 123 -2.58 20.05 -6.77
CA ASN A 123 -1.28 19.47 -6.46
C ASN A 123 -1.15 18.00 -6.90
N GLY A 124 -2.11 17.49 -7.70
CA GLY A 124 -2.09 16.12 -8.23
C GLY A 124 -2.53 15.02 -7.27
N GLN A 125 -2.76 15.31 -5.99
CA GLN A 125 -3.27 14.30 -5.06
C GLN A 125 -4.71 13.89 -5.40
N PRO A 126 -5.09 12.60 -5.25
CA PRO A 126 -6.46 12.16 -5.43
C PRO A 126 -7.40 12.88 -4.46
N LYS A 127 -8.46 13.49 -5.00
CA LYS A 127 -9.52 14.20 -4.25
C LYS A 127 -10.72 13.28 -4.03
N SER A 128 -11.18 12.64 -5.11
CA SER A 128 -12.28 11.68 -5.09
C SER A 128 -12.10 10.66 -6.21
N PHE A 129 -12.72 9.50 -6.06
CA PHE A 129 -12.76 8.49 -7.10
C PHE A 129 -14.10 7.79 -7.09
N GLU A 130 -14.59 7.49 -8.28
CA GLU A 130 -15.89 6.92 -8.56
C GLU A 130 -15.77 5.77 -9.58
N SER A 131 -16.64 4.76 -9.44
CA SER A 131 -16.73 3.66 -10.40
C SER A 131 -18.16 3.50 -10.89
N ASP A 132 -18.33 3.43 -12.21
CA ASP A 132 -19.57 3.01 -12.83
C ASP A 132 -19.58 1.49 -12.98
N LEU A 133 -20.44 0.85 -12.23
CA LEU A 133 -20.58 -0.60 -12.19
C LEU A 133 -21.79 -1.05 -12.99
N VAL A 134 -21.65 -2.17 -13.70
CA VAL A 134 -22.76 -2.91 -14.29
C VAL A 134 -22.90 -4.23 -13.53
N ILE A 135 -24.08 -4.45 -12.96
CA ILE A 135 -24.40 -5.68 -12.21
C ILE A 135 -25.17 -6.62 -13.12
N HIS A 136 -24.59 -7.79 -13.37
CA HIS A 136 -25.20 -8.89 -14.10
C HIS A 136 -25.64 -9.96 -13.10
N ASP A 137 -26.93 -10.27 -13.08
CA ASP A 137 -27.51 -11.29 -12.20
C ASP A 137 -28.57 -12.07 -12.98
N ASP A 138 -28.52 -13.39 -12.92
CA ASP A 138 -29.49 -14.29 -13.60
C ASP A 138 -30.94 -14.08 -13.12
N GLN A 139 -31.15 -13.40 -11.98
CA GLN A 139 -32.49 -13.07 -11.48
C GLN A 139 -33.04 -11.75 -12.03
N LEU A 140 -32.25 -11.00 -12.79
CA LEU A 140 -32.66 -9.75 -13.43
C LEU A 140 -33.00 -10.01 -14.89
N ALA A 141 -34.00 -9.28 -15.40
CA ALA A 141 -34.33 -9.31 -16.83
C ALA A 141 -33.24 -8.66 -17.69
N GLU A 142 -32.61 -7.61 -17.16
CA GLU A 142 -31.50 -6.87 -17.76
C GLU A 142 -30.50 -6.44 -16.71
N PRO A 143 -29.20 -6.35 -17.02
CA PRO A 143 -28.20 -5.78 -16.14
C PRO A 143 -28.56 -4.33 -15.79
N PHE A 144 -28.15 -3.87 -14.59
CA PHE A 144 -28.35 -2.47 -14.21
C PHE A 144 -27.04 -1.77 -13.90
N GLU A 145 -26.98 -0.49 -14.19
CA GLU A 145 -25.85 0.37 -13.91
C GLU A 145 -26.01 1.08 -12.56
N SER A 146 -24.91 1.26 -11.85
CA SER A 146 -24.86 2.03 -10.61
C SER A 146 -23.48 2.64 -10.41
N THR A 147 -23.44 3.92 -10.08
CA THR A 147 -22.20 4.62 -9.71
C THR A 147 -21.96 4.47 -8.21
N ILE A 148 -20.76 4.11 -7.84
CA ILE A 148 -20.29 4.10 -6.44
C ILE A 148 -19.14 5.08 -6.26
N ALA A 149 -19.02 5.61 -5.05
CA ALA A 149 -17.95 6.50 -4.64
C ALA A 149 -17.50 6.17 -3.21
N VAL A 150 -16.43 6.82 -2.74
CA VAL A 150 -16.01 6.71 -1.34
C VAL A 150 -17.16 7.12 -0.43
N ASN A 151 -17.48 6.28 0.56
CA ASN A 151 -18.62 6.43 1.48
C ASN A 151 -20.03 6.34 0.84
N HIS A 152 -20.14 6.05 -0.47
CA HIS A 152 -21.41 5.85 -1.17
C HIS A 152 -21.44 4.45 -1.80
N PRO A 153 -21.60 3.38 -1.00
CA PRO A 153 -21.58 2.01 -1.50
C PRO A 153 -22.90 1.63 -2.19
N LEU A 154 -22.80 0.71 -3.14
CA LEU A 154 -23.97 -0.02 -3.65
C LEU A 154 -24.33 -1.15 -2.68
N ILE A 155 -25.63 -1.22 -2.30
CA ILE A 155 -26.17 -2.34 -1.52
C ILE A 155 -27.05 -3.18 -2.45
N TYR A 156 -26.61 -4.41 -2.74
CA TYR A 156 -27.33 -5.33 -3.60
C TYR A 156 -27.35 -6.74 -3.04
N ARG A 157 -28.53 -7.36 -2.95
CA ARG A 157 -28.76 -8.73 -2.41
C ARG A 157 -28.05 -9.01 -1.08
N GLY A 158 -28.07 -8.03 -0.17
CA GLY A 158 -27.43 -8.15 1.15
C GLY A 158 -25.90 -8.03 1.12
N HIS A 159 -25.32 -7.73 -0.03
CA HIS A 159 -23.91 -7.39 -0.18
C HIS A 159 -23.76 -5.88 -0.25
N SER A 160 -22.79 -5.35 0.46
CA SER A 160 -22.37 -3.95 0.39
C SER A 160 -21.09 -3.88 -0.41
N ILE A 161 -21.10 -3.15 -1.53
CA ILE A 161 -19.99 -2.99 -2.47
C ILE A 161 -19.43 -1.60 -2.26
N TYR A 162 -18.23 -1.50 -1.71
CA TYR A 162 -17.57 -0.24 -1.38
C TYR A 162 -16.45 0.03 -2.37
N GLN A 163 -16.32 1.27 -2.78
CA GLN A 163 -15.11 1.79 -3.40
C GLN A 163 -14.00 1.84 -2.34
N SER A 164 -12.91 1.11 -2.54
CA SER A 164 -11.87 0.91 -1.53
C SER A 164 -10.53 1.52 -1.93
N SER A 165 -10.05 1.21 -3.13
CA SER A 165 -8.75 1.61 -3.65
C SER A 165 -8.79 1.69 -5.17
N PHE A 166 -7.68 2.03 -5.76
CA PHE A 166 -7.44 1.92 -7.19
C PHE A 166 -5.98 1.52 -7.44
N SER A 167 -5.71 0.98 -8.61
CA SER A 167 -4.38 0.56 -9.06
C SER A 167 -4.33 0.55 -10.57
N ASP A 168 -3.19 0.21 -11.12
CA ASP A 168 -3.07 -0.10 -12.53
C ASP A 168 -3.86 -1.38 -12.87
N GLY A 169 -4.47 -1.40 -14.05
CA GLY A 169 -5.31 -2.50 -14.54
C GLY A 169 -4.63 -3.38 -15.61
N GLY A 170 -3.34 -3.21 -15.80
CA GLY A 170 -2.57 -3.84 -16.87
C GLY A 170 -2.37 -2.91 -18.06
N SER A 171 -1.94 -1.67 -17.78
CA SER A 171 -1.59 -0.66 -18.78
C SER A 171 -0.58 -1.18 -19.80
N SER A 172 -0.77 -0.81 -21.05
CA SER A 172 0.18 -1.13 -22.13
C SER A 172 1.30 -0.10 -22.13
N LEU A 173 2.54 -0.56 -22.17
CA LEU A 173 3.73 0.29 -22.12
C LEU A 173 4.59 0.06 -23.36
N ASN A 174 4.99 1.15 -24.02
CA ASN A 174 6.02 1.16 -25.06
C ASN A 174 7.32 1.63 -24.43
N ILE A 175 8.34 0.80 -24.48
CA ILE A 175 9.60 1.00 -23.77
C ILE A 175 10.76 0.88 -24.76
N ASP A 176 11.69 1.82 -24.72
CA ASP A 176 12.98 1.71 -25.37
C ASP A 176 14.02 1.22 -24.36
N ALA A 177 14.58 0.04 -24.64
CA ALA A 177 15.63 -0.59 -23.83
C ALA A 177 17.00 -0.13 -24.32
N TRP A 178 17.63 0.78 -23.60
CA TRP A 178 18.94 1.33 -23.89
C TRP A 178 20.04 0.46 -23.28
N PRO A 179 21.02 0.00 -24.09
CA PRO A 179 22.11 -0.81 -23.57
C PRO A 179 23.06 0.02 -22.71
N LEU A 180 23.18 -0.28 -21.43
CA LEU A 180 24.22 0.29 -20.55
C LEU A 180 25.55 -0.47 -20.67
N ASP A 181 25.50 -1.69 -21.20
CA ASP A 181 26.69 -2.45 -21.62
C ASP A 181 26.81 -2.36 -23.14
N SER A 182 27.78 -1.58 -23.59
CA SER A 182 28.01 -1.29 -25.02
C SER A 182 28.35 -2.52 -25.88
N ARG A 183 28.55 -3.71 -25.29
CA ARG A 183 28.72 -4.96 -26.06
C ARG A 183 27.49 -5.29 -26.91
N ALA A 184 26.32 -4.77 -26.55
CA ALA A 184 25.06 -4.95 -27.28
C ALA A 184 24.77 -3.83 -28.31
N GLY A 185 25.69 -2.87 -28.50
CA GLY A 185 25.49 -1.69 -29.35
C GLY A 185 25.10 -0.45 -28.54
N THR A 186 24.74 0.63 -29.22
CA THR A 186 24.34 1.92 -28.60
C THR A 186 22.89 2.31 -28.93
N GLU A 187 22.24 1.57 -29.83
CA GLU A 187 20.87 1.83 -30.24
C GLU A 187 19.88 1.15 -29.33
N PRO A 188 18.73 1.79 -29.00
CA PRO A 188 17.71 1.18 -28.17
C PRO A 188 16.94 0.08 -28.91
N VAL A 189 16.42 -0.88 -28.14
CA VAL A 189 15.50 -1.90 -28.64
C VAL A 189 14.10 -1.59 -28.11
N SER A 190 13.15 -1.33 -29.02
CA SER A 190 11.76 -1.06 -28.62
C SER A 190 11.05 -2.34 -28.18
N ILE A 191 10.38 -2.26 -27.04
CA ILE A 191 9.66 -3.36 -26.38
C ILE A 191 8.25 -2.88 -26.08
N GLN A 192 7.26 -3.71 -26.45
CA GLN A 192 5.88 -3.54 -26.00
C GLN A 192 5.57 -4.56 -24.91
N THR A 193 5.06 -4.10 -23.79
CA THR A 193 4.73 -4.95 -22.65
C THR A 193 3.51 -4.41 -21.91
N LYS A 194 3.00 -5.16 -20.92
CA LYS A 194 1.93 -4.71 -20.04
C LYS A 194 2.35 -4.80 -18.59
N VAL A 195 1.77 -3.93 -17.80
CA VAL A 195 1.90 -4.05 -16.33
C VAL A 195 1.36 -5.41 -15.89
N PHE A 196 2.07 -6.06 -14.95
CA PHE A 196 1.87 -7.43 -14.48
C PHE A 196 2.21 -8.53 -15.49
N GLU A 197 2.83 -8.20 -16.61
CA GLU A 197 3.36 -9.17 -17.55
C GLU A 197 4.79 -9.58 -17.16
N ASN A 198 5.09 -10.88 -17.34
CA ASN A 198 6.40 -11.46 -17.19
C ASN A 198 6.93 -11.87 -18.56
N ARG A 199 8.11 -11.37 -18.91
CA ARG A 199 8.72 -11.61 -20.22
C ARG A 199 10.18 -12.02 -20.08
N GLN A 200 10.60 -13.03 -20.82
CA GLN A 200 12.01 -13.34 -20.99
C GLN A 200 12.66 -12.37 -21.97
N MET A 201 13.80 -11.85 -21.58
CA MET A 201 14.66 -10.99 -22.41
C MET A 201 16.03 -11.64 -22.54
N LEU A 202 16.53 -11.70 -23.74
CA LEU A 202 17.90 -12.08 -24.03
C LEU A 202 18.75 -10.79 -24.12
N TRP A 203 19.74 -10.67 -23.27
CA TRP A 203 20.63 -9.52 -23.25
C TRP A 203 22.08 -9.98 -23.36
N GLY A 204 22.66 -9.82 -24.56
CA GLY A 204 23.93 -10.47 -24.89
C GLY A 204 23.78 -11.99 -24.83
N GLU A 205 24.56 -12.62 -23.96
CA GLU A 205 24.49 -14.07 -23.70
C GLU A 205 23.63 -14.42 -22.47
N GLU A 206 23.15 -13.43 -21.71
CA GLU A 206 22.40 -13.63 -20.47
C GLU A 206 20.88 -13.59 -20.73
N THR A 207 20.17 -14.56 -20.19
CA THR A 207 18.71 -14.57 -20.17
C THR A 207 18.21 -13.98 -18.85
N MET A 208 17.38 -12.96 -18.95
CA MET A 208 16.75 -12.32 -17.78
C MET A 208 15.23 -12.37 -17.92
N GLN A 209 14.55 -12.44 -16.79
CA GLN A 209 13.10 -12.29 -16.73
C GLN A 209 12.77 -10.86 -16.32
N LEU A 210 12.09 -10.14 -17.21
CA LEU A 210 11.50 -8.84 -16.93
C LEU A 210 10.09 -9.03 -16.36
N GLU A 211 9.87 -8.57 -15.13
CA GLU A 211 8.58 -8.62 -14.44
C GLU A 211 8.09 -7.17 -14.26
N MET A 212 7.08 -6.74 -15.02
CA MET A 212 6.49 -5.40 -14.85
C MET A 212 5.57 -5.40 -13.63
N THR A 213 5.89 -4.57 -12.63
CA THR A 213 5.21 -4.64 -11.32
C THR A 213 4.21 -3.50 -11.08
N SER A 214 4.48 -2.29 -11.59
CA SER A 214 3.60 -1.13 -11.37
C SER A 214 3.82 -0.06 -12.42
N PHE A 215 2.79 0.69 -12.72
CA PHE A 215 2.83 1.92 -13.48
C PHE A 215 2.04 3.01 -12.76
N ARG A 216 2.55 4.22 -12.75
CA ARG A 216 1.89 5.40 -12.19
C ARG A 216 1.95 6.54 -13.19
N PRO A 217 0.82 7.00 -13.70
CA PRO A 217 0.77 8.12 -14.64
C PRO A 217 1.12 9.47 -13.98
N PHE A 218 0.97 9.56 -12.66
CA PHE A 218 1.31 10.73 -11.85
C PHE A 218 2.31 10.32 -10.76
N ASN A 219 3.44 11.02 -10.69
CA ASN A 219 4.52 10.77 -9.74
C ASN A 219 4.76 12.02 -8.88
N ILE A 220 3.96 12.14 -7.85
CA ILE A 220 3.87 13.35 -7.02
C ILE A 220 4.78 13.20 -5.81
N ASN A 221 5.83 13.99 -5.78
CA ASN A 221 6.82 14.03 -4.70
C ASN A 221 7.09 15.47 -4.27
N PRO A 222 7.69 15.68 -3.07
CA PRO A 222 8.18 17.00 -2.69
C PRO A 222 9.12 17.58 -3.74
N ASP A 223 8.93 18.86 -4.08
CA ASP A 223 9.82 19.54 -5.03
C ASP A 223 11.17 19.82 -4.35
N PRO A 224 12.29 19.27 -4.84
CA PRO A 224 13.59 19.45 -4.23
C PRO A 224 14.15 20.88 -4.40
N THR A 225 13.51 21.71 -5.22
CA THR A 225 13.88 23.12 -5.43
C THR A 225 13.22 24.06 -4.43
N GLU A 226 12.25 23.55 -3.65
CA GLU A 226 11.50 24.30 -2.66
C GLU A 226 11.93 23.91 -1.23
N GLU A 227 12.02 24.88 -0.33
CA GLU A 227 12.37 24.62 1.09
C GLU A 227 11.22 23.93 1.88
N ASP A 228 9.96 24.09 1.42
CA ASP A 228 8.80 23.49 2.07
C ASP A 228 8.44 22.15 1.42
N GLU A 229 8.74 21.05 2.12
CA GLU A 229 8.41 19.68 1.70
C GLU A 229 6.90 19.45 1.39
N ARG A 230 6.04 20.39 1.74
CA ARG A 230 4.60 20.34 1.42
C ARG A 230 4.29 20.81 0.00
N ASN A 231 5.24 21.46 -0.66
CA ASN A 231 5.13 21.81 -2.07
C ASN A 231 5.43 20.57 -2.90
N LEU A 232 4.37 20.00 -3.46
CA LEU A 232 4.43 18.78 -4.25
C LEU A 232 4.48 19.13 -5.73
N ARG A 233 5.31 18.40 -6.48
CA ARG A 233 5.43 18.48 -7.93
C ARG A 233 5.18 17.11 -8.54
N ASP A 234 4.52 17.09 -9.68
CA ASP A 234 4.41 15.89 -10.51
C ASP A 234 5.65 15.80 -11.41
N PHE A 235 6.43 14.72 -11.24
CA PHE A 235 7.62 14.42 -12.04
C PHE A 235 7.29 13.59 -13.29
N GLY A 236 6.00 13.45 -13.61
CA GLY A 236 5.53 12.69 -14.75
C GLY A 236 5.42 11.19 -14.47
N PRO A 237 5.05 10.41 -15.51
CA PRO A 237 4.85 8.97 -15.34
C PRO A 237 6.12 8.25 -14.87
N ASN A 238 5.93 7.25 -14.00
CA ASN A 238 6.98 6.31 -13.62
C ASN A 238 6.46 4.88 -13.62
N PHE A 239 7.36 3.93 -13.71
CA PHE A 239 7.02 2.51 -13.64
C PHE A 239 8.08 1.75 -12.86
N THR A 240 7.65 0.65 -12.25
CA THR A 240 8.54 -0.26 -11.53
C THR A 240 8.54 -1.62 -12.20
N PHE A 241 9.70 -2.25 -12.19
CA PHE A 241 9.90 -3.58 -12.75
C PHE A 241 10.97 -4.34 -11.97
N LYS A 242 10.99 -5.65 -12.12
CA LYS A 242 12.06 -6.51 -11.60
C LYS A 242 12.80 -7.17 -12.75
N LEU A 243 14.11 -7.20 -12.63
CA LEU A 243 14.97 -8.06 -13.45
C LEU A 243 15.40 -9.23 -12.59
N ARG A 244 15.06 -10.43 -13.05
CA ARG A 244 15.43 -11.68 -12.41
C ARG A 244 16.41 -12.44 -13.29
N THR A 245 17.53 -12.82 -12.72
CA THR A 245 18.54 -13.67 -13.36
C THR A 245 18.08 -15.13 -13.39
N GLU A 246 18.74 -15.96 -14.19
CA GLU A 246 18.52 -17.42 -14.21
C GLU A 246 18.81 -18.09 -12.85
N THR A 247 19.68 -17.51 -12.04
CA THR A 247 19.98 -17.98 -10.68
C THR A 247 18.86 -17.67 -9.67
N GLY A 248 17.86 -16.87 -10.07
CA GLY A 248 16.72 -16.47 -9.23
C GLY A 248 16.93 -15.19 -8.44
N GLU A 249 18.11 -14.57 -8.51
CA GLU A 249 18.34 -13.24 -7.92
C GLU A 249 17.50 -12.20 -8.66
N ALA A 250 16.78 -11.35 -7.93
CA ALA A 250 15.95 -10.30 -8.49
C ALA A 250 16.27 -8.95 -7.86
N ARG A 251 16.38 -7.92 -8.68
CA ARG A 251 16.45 -6.52 -8.25
C ARG A 251 15.23 -5.78 -8.77
N GLU A 252 14.72 -4.87 -7.97
CA GLU A 252 13.60 -4.01 -8.33
C GLU A 252 14.11 -2.64 -8.76
N TYR A 253 13.55 -2.15 -9.86
CA TYR A 253 13.92 -0.88 -10.48
C TYR A 253 12.71 0.04 -10.57
N GLU A 254 12.95 1.35 -10.49
CA GLU A 254 11.95 2.40 -10.71
C GLU A 254 12.52 3.44 -11.69
N ASN A 255 11.88 3.55 -12.87
CA ASN A 255 12.31 4.47 -13.91
C ASN A 255 11.27 5.56 -14.16
N TYR A 256 11.75 6.78 -14.38
CA TYR A 256 10.94 7.94 -14.73
C TYR A 256 10.86 8.09 -16.25
N MET A 257 9.68 8.47 -16.75
CA MET A 257 9.46 8.68 -18.19
C MET A 257 10.24 9.89 -18.71
N PHE A 258 10.24 10.98 -17.94
CA PHE A 258 10.87 12.22 -18.31
C PHE A 258 12.15 12.46 -17.53
N PRO A 259 13.12 13.19 -18.14
CA PRO A 259 14.27 13.65 -17.40
C PRO A 259 13.90 14.55 -16.23
N VAL A 260 14.67 14.49 -15.16
CA VAL A 260 14.53 15.33 -13.97
C VAL A 260 15.69 16.32 -13.92
N GLU A 261 15.35 17.59 -13.73
CA GLU A 261 16.34 18.65 -13.57
C GLU A 261 16.97 18.60 -12.17
N ARG A 262 18.31 18.65 -12.14
CA ARG A 262 19.09 18.79 -10.93
C ARG A 262 20.29 19.70 -11.20
N ASP A 263 20.43 20.76 -10.41
CA ASP A 263 21.52 21.74 -10.54
C ASP A 263 21.65 22.33 -11.96
N GLY A 264 20.51 22.56 -12.63
CA GLY A 264 20.44 23.11 -14.00
C GLY A 264 20.81 22.12 -15.11
N ARG A 265 20.82 20.82 -14.83
CA ARG A 265 21.11 19.74 -15.78
C ARG A 265 20.02 18.67 -15.72
N GLU A 266 19.79 18.01 -16.82
CA GLU A 266 18.75 16.99 -16.95
C GLU A 266 19.32 15.57 -16.89
N TYR A 267 18.59 14.68 -16.19
CA TYR A 267 18.98 13.28 -16.03
C TYR A 267 17.77 12.37 -16.13
N PHE A 268 17.89 11.25 -16.82
CA PHE A 268 16.96 10.15 -16.58
C PHE A 268 17.30 9.48 -15.26
N LEU A 269 16.28 9.31 -14.44
CA LEU A 269 16.40 8.64 -13.13
C LEU A 269 16.04 7.18 -13.22
N SER A 270 16.90 6.33 -12.71
CA SER A 270 16.62 4.92 -12.50
C SER A 270 17.00 4.50 -11.08
N GLY A 271 16.00 4.20 -10.28
CA GLY A 271 16.18 3.68 -8.93
C GLY A 271 16.40 2.19 -8.94
N VAL A 272 17.26 1.68 -8.04
CA VAL A 272 17.46 0.25 -7.81
C VAL A 272 17.37 -0.07 -6.32
N ARG A 273 16.77 -1.21 -5.98
CA ARG A 273 16.80 -1.79 -4.62
C ARG A 273 16.80 -3.32 -4.67
N ASN A 274 17.37 -3.95 -3.65
CA ASN A 274 17.42 -5.41 -3.55
C ASN A 274 16.23 -5.98 -2.78
N SER A 275 15.57 -5.16 -1.95
CA SER A 275 14.44 -5.57 -1.11
C SER A 275 13.39 -4.46 -1.05
N PRO A 276 12.09 -4.79 -0.96
CA PRO A 276 11.02 -3.80 -0.75
C PRO A 276 11.15 -2.96 0.53
N ALA A 277 11.95 -3.44 1.50
CA ALA A 277 12.22 -2.71 2.74
C ALA A 277 13.31 -1.62 2.58
N GLU A 278 14.06 -1.62 1.48
CA GLU A 278 15.10 -0.64 1.18
C GLU A 278 14.53 0.52 0.38
N SER A 279 15.11 1.71 0.56
CA SER A 279 14.87 2.85 -0.31
C SER A 279 15.58 2.65 -1.64
N PHE A 280 15.02 3.21 -2.72
CA PHE A 280 15.71 3.20 -4.00
C PHE A 280 17.01 4.03 -3.96
N ALA A 281 18.08 3.46 -4.47
CA ALA A 281 19.31 4.19 -4.81
C ALA A 281 19.23 4.58 -6.28
N TYR A 282 19.35 5.88 -6.57
CA TYR A 282 19.15 6.38 -7.93
C TYR A 282 20.45 6.53 -8.70
N LEU A 283 20.44 5.99 -9.92
CA LEU A 283 21.38 6.27 -10.98
C LEU A 283 20.87 7.49 -11.77
N TYR A 284 21.77 8.44 -12.02
CA TYR A 284 21.52 9.65 -12.79
C TYR A 284 22.18 9.51 -14.16
N LEU A 285 21.41 9.22 -15.20
CA LEU A 285 21.88 9.08 -16.56
C LEU A 285 21.84 10.46 -17.25
N PRO A 286 22.98 11.04 -17.63
CA PRO A 286 23.00 12.38 -18.21
C PRO A 286 22.34 12.40 -19.58
N VAL A 287 21.57 13.45 -19.82
CA VAL A 287 20.84 13.69 -21.06
C VAL A 287 21.65 14.64 -21.94
N ASP A 288 21.73 14.33 -23.22
CA ASP A 288 22.39 15.20 -24.20
C ASP A 288 21.48 16.37 -24.64
N GLU A 289 22.00 17.25 -25.50
CA GLU A 289 21.29 18.44 -26.00
C GLU A 289 20.00 18.09 -26.77
N ASP A 290 19.90 16.87 -27.31
CA ASP A 290 18.73 16.36 -28.02
C ASP A 290 17.71 15.67 -27.09
N GLY A 291 17.93 15.65 -25.77
CA GLY A 291 17.07 14.96 -24.79
C GLY A 291 17.25 13.44 -24.79
N SER A 292 18.36 12.92 -25.28
CA SER A 292 18.64 11.50 -25.48
C SER A 292 19.81 11.01 -24.63
N LEU A 293 19.96 9.69 -24.55
CA LEU A 293 21.11 9.00 -23.94
C LEU A 293 22.22 8.68 -24.94
N GLN A 294 22.05 9.03 -26.22
CA GLN A 294 22.90 8.56 -27.28
C GLN A 294 24.37 9.00 -27.11
N GLN A 295 24.58 10.26 -26.73
CA GLN A 295 25.94 10.79 -26.51
C GLN A 295 26.63 10.08 -25.33
N PHE A 296 25.91 9.82 -24.24
CA PHE A 296 26.40 9.05 -23.09
C PHE A 296 26.81 7.62 -23.49
N LEU A 297 25.96 6.94 -24.23
CA LEU A 297 26.22 5.57 -24.69
C LEU A 297 27.37 5.50 -25.69
N ASN A 298 27.48 6.45 -26.62
CA ASN A 298 28.60 6.54 -27.54
C ASN A 298 29.90 6.73 -26.77
N TYR A 299 29.93 7.62 -25.78
CA TYR A 299 31.10 7.78 -24.92
C TYR A 299 31.43 6.49 -24.15
N SER A 300 30.42 5.84 -23.55
CA SER A 300 30.61 4.56 -22.86
C SER A 300 31.16 3.46 -23.79
N ALA A 301 30.76 3.46 -25.07
CA ALA A 301 31.25 2.51 -26.06
C ALA A 301 32.72 2.76 -26.39
N LEU A 302 33.12 4.03 -26.58
CA LEU A 302 34.53 4.39 -26.87
C LEU A 302 35.48 4.01 -25.72
N LEU A 303 35.04 4.04 -24.48
CA LEU A 303 35.82 3.57 -23.32
C LEU A 303 36.11 2.06 -23.35
N ARG A 304 35.42 1.30 -24.18
CA ARG A 304 35.56 -0.16 -24.36
C ARG A 304 36.20 -0.53 -25.69
N ASP A 305 36.48 0.47 -26.53
CA ASP A 305 37.20 0.28 -27.80
C ASP A 305 38.70 0.12 -27.51
N GLU A 306 39.18 -1.13 -27.53
CA GLU A 306 40.58 -1.47 -27.18
C GLU A 306 41.57 -0.78 -28.10
N GLU A 307 41.26 -0.62 -29.39
CA GLU A 307 42.14 0.03 -30.36
C GLU A 307 42.28 1.54 -30.06
N LEU A 308 41.15 2.22 -29.86
CA LEU A 308 41.12 3.65 -29.50
C LEU A 308 41.83 3.90 -28.15
N VAL A 309 41.52 3.08 -27.13
CA VAL A 309 42.12 3.18 -25.81
C VAL A 309 43.63 3.03 -25.86
N SER A 310 44.13 2.05 -26.64
CA SER A 310 45.57 1.81 -26.82
C SER A 310 46.24 2.95 -27.59
N ASP A 311 45.62 3.48 -28.63
CA ASP A 311 46.16 4.61 -29.41
C ASP A 311 46.28 5.88 -28.57
N ILE A 312 45.26 6.20 -27.77
CA ILE A 312 45.28 7.35 -26.86
C ILE A 312 46.33 7.17 -25.77
N ALA A 313 46.40 5.97 -25.14
CA ALA A 313 47.42 5.66 -24.12
C ALA A 313 48.85 5.84 -24.69
N ASN A 314 49.10 5.32 -25.90
CA ASN A 314 50.37 5.47 -26.59
C ASN A 314 50.72 6.95 -26.91
N SER A 315 49.72 7.73 -27.36
CA SER A 315 49.91 9.17 -27.59
C SER A 315 50.27 9.92 -26.31
N MET A 316 49.54 9.67 -25.22
CA MET A 316 49.79 10.27 -23.89
C MET A 316 51.20 9.93 -23.39
N MET A 317 51.63 8.69 -23.54
CA MET A 317 52.98 8.29 -23.13
C MET A 317 54.06 8.93 -23.95
N LYS A 318 53.93 9.02 -25.28
CA LYS A 318 54.87 9.73 -26.14
C LYS A 318 55.00 11.20 -25.77
N GLU A 319 53.89 11.87 -25.45
CA GLU A 319 53.90 13.26 -25.00
C GLU A 319 54.60 13.43 -23.64
N ALA A 320 54.27 12.58 -22.66
CA ALA A 320 54.86 12.63 -21.32
C ALA A 320 56.37 12.37 -21.33
N LEU A 321 56.83 11.41 -22.14
CA LEU A 321 58.22 11.02 -22.22
C LEU A 321 59.05 11.91 -23.16
N ALA A 322 58.43 12.71 -24.05
CA ALA A 322 59.12 13.68 -24.91
C ALA A 322 59.91 14.72 -24.10
N MET A 323 59.58 14.92 -22.82
CA MET A 323 60.27 15.84 -21.90
C MET A 323 61.45 15.20 -21.17
N LEU A 324 61.66 13.88 -21.28
CA LEU A 324 62.75 13.16 -20.60
C LEU A 324 64.02 13.10 -21.51
N PRO A 325 65.24 13.20 -20.91
CA PRO A 325 66.47 13.21 -21.64
C PRO A 325 66.83 11.90 -22.32
N GLU A 326 66.40 10.79 -21.74
CA GLU A 326 66.63 9.43 -22.29
C GLU A 326 65.32 8.72 -22.43
N ARG A 327 65.08 8.07 -23.57
CA ARG A 327 63.89 7.23 -23.80
C ARG A 327 64.14 5.82 -23.24
N ASP A 328 63.25 5.36 -22.37
CA ASP A 328 63.20 3.97 -21.90
C ASP A 328 61.93 3.31 -22.48
N GLU A 329 62.11 2.50 -23.53
CA GLU A 329 61.01 1.78 -24.22
C GLU A 329 60.29 0.80 -23.29
N ALA A 330 61.00 0.24 -22.30
CA ALA A 330 60.38 -0.67 -21.33
C ALA A 330 59.46 0.08 -20.35
N LEU A 331 59.87 1.29 -19.94
CA LEU A 331 59.03 2.17 -19.10
C LEU A 331 57.81 2.67 -19.88
N GLU A 332 58.00 3.03 -21.17
CA GLU A 332 56.91 3.46 -22.06
C GLU A 332 55.83 2.37 -22.16
N ALA A 333 56.21 1.14 -22.49
CA ALA A 333 55.31 0.01 -22.59
C ALA A 333 54.59 -0.31 -21.26
N SER A 334 55.30 -0.24 -20.13
CA SER A 334 54.73 -0.49 -18.80
C SER A 334 53.69 0.56 -18.40
N LEU A 335 53.96 1.85 -18.69
CA LEU A 335 53.01 2.93 -18.40
C LEU A 335 51.80 2.89 -19.33
N GLN A 336 51.97 2.55 -20.60
CA GLN A 336 50.86 2.33 -21.52
C GLN A 336 49.94 1.22 -21.03
N GLN A 337 50.52 0.06 -20.69
CA GLN A 337 49.74 -1.06 -20.13
C GLN A 337 49.01 -0.68 -18.85
N THR A 338 49.62 0.15 -18.02
CA THR A 338 48.98 0.63 -16.78
C THR A 338 47.74 1.48 -17.09
N LEU A 339 47.83 2.41 -18.08
CA LEU A 339 46.69 3.22 -18.49
C LEU A 339 45.53 2.38 -19.05
N GLU A 340 45.84 1.44 -19.94
CA GLU A 340 44.85 0.51 -20.49
C GLU A 340 44.19 -0.32 -19.38
N THR A 341 44.99 -0.75 -18.39
CA THR A 341 44.48 -1.46 -17.22
C THR A 341 43.55 -0.58 -16.38
N LEU A 342 43.92 0.67 -16.11
CA LEU A 342 43.09 1.62 -15.34
C LEU A 342 41.71 1.87 -15.98
N ILE A 343 41.69 2.07 -17.31
CA ILE A 343 40.41 2.23 -18.06
C ILE A 343 39.59 0.96 -17.98
N THR A 344 40.21 -0.20 -18.19
CA THR A 344 39.49 -1.49 -18.09
C THR A 344 38.86 -1.69 -16.70
N MET A 345 39.62 -1.41 -15.63
CA MET A 345 39.12 -1.49 -14.24
C MET A 345 37.98 -0.48 -14.02
N PHE A 346 38.15 0.76 -14.46
CA PHE A 346 37.13 1.79 -14.34
C PHE A 346 35.82 1.41 -15.05
N VAL A 347 35.89 0.91 -16.27
CA VAL A 347 34.71 0.48 -17.04
C VAL A 347 34.03 -0.74 -16.41
N ARG A 348 34.77 -1.65 -15.77
CA ARG A 348 34.26 -2.86 -15.14
C ARG A 348 33.63 -2.60 -13.79
N GLY A 349 34.27 -1.84 -12.92
CA GLY A 349 33.85 -1.70 -11.50
C GLY A 349 33.92 -0.26 -10.98
N GLY A 350 34.09 0.73 -11.85
CA GLY A 350 34.14 2.13 -11.46
C GLY A 350 35.39 2.51 -10.66
N PHE A 351 35.29 3.59 -9.93
CA PHE A 351 36.37 4.09 -9.09
C PHE A 351 36.72 3.14 -7.92
N ASP A 352 35.81 2.28 -7.48
CA ASP A 352 36.12 1.31 -6.43
C ASP A 352 37.15 0.27 -6.91
N GLU A 353 36.95 -0.27 -8.10
CA GLU A 353 37.89 -1.25 -8.65
C GLU A 353 39.24 -0.64 -9.00
N VAL A 354 39.26 0.61 -9.47
CA VAL A 354 40.49 1.38 -9.66
C VAL A 354 41.23 1.58 -8.33
N ARG A 355 40.51 1.88 -7.26
CA ARG A 355 41.09 2.02 -5.93
C ARG A 355 41.69 0.71 -5.45
N ASP A 356 40.91 -0.39 -5.55
CA ASP A 356 41.37 -1.72 -5.15
C ASP A 356 42.63 -2.12 -5.95
N PHE A 357 42.71 -1.80 -7.24
CA PHE A 357 43.90 -2.02 -8.07
C PHE A 357 45.09 -1.22 -7.54
N ILE A 358 44.93 0.06 -7.23
CA ILE A 358 45.97 0.93 -6.66
C ILE A 358 46.44 0.38 -5.30
N ASP A 359 45.51 0.02 -4.44
CA ASP A 359 45.79 -0.48 -3.08
C ASP A 359 46.55 -1.82 -3.09
N ASN A 360 46.26 -2.68 -4.07
CA ASN A 360 46.89 -4.00 -4.17
C ASN A 360 48.24 -3.98 -4.90
N ASN A 361 48.50 -2.97 -5.77
CA ASN A 361 49.69 -2.94 -6.62
C ASN A 361 50.74 -1.90 -6.19
N LEU A 362 50.37 -0.92 -5.35
CA LEU A 362 51.32 0.05 -4.80
C LEU A 362 51.73 -0.29 -3.37
N PRO A 363 53.08 -0.22 -3.07
CA PRO A 363 53.56 -0.32 -1.69
C PRO A 363 52.95 0.78 -0.79
N ASP A 364 52.61 0.48 0.44
CA ASP A 364 52.00 1.43 1.38
C ASP A 364 52.79 2.74 1.52
N ALA A 365 54.13 2.66 1.49
CA ALA A 365 54.99 3.83 1.62
C ALA A 365 54.94 4.80 0.42
N GLU A 366 54.53 4.34 -0.75
CA GLU A 366 54.50 5.10 -2.00
C GLU A 366 53.07 5.47 -2.43
N ARG A 367 52.06 4.82 -1.82
CA ARG A 367 50.66 4.94 -2.21
C ARG A 367 50.17 6.39 -2.15
N ASP A 368 50.42 7.10 -1.07
CA ASP A 368 49.97 8.48 -0.88
C ASP A 368 50.53 9.45 -1.94
N ASN A 369 51.72 9.12 -2.50
CA ASN A 369 52.36 9.95 -3.52
C ASN A 369 51.94 9.55 -4.94
N LEU A 370 51.76 8.26 -5.21
CA LEU A 370 51.51 7.73 -6.56
C LEU A 370 50.02 7.64 -6.92
N ALA A 371 49.13 7.36 -5.94
CA ALA A 371 47.71 7.25 -6.22
C ALA A 371 47.09 8.51 -6.88
N PRO A 372 47.42 9.76 -6.46
CA PRO A 372 46.96 10.95 -7.17
C PRO A 372 47.43 11.03 -8.63
N ALA A 373 48.65 10.52 -8.93
CA ALA A 373 49.16 10.47 -10.29
C ALA A 373 48.40 9.49 -11.18
N TYR A 374 48.12 8.28 -10.66
CA TYR A 374 47.29 7.27 -11.36
C TYR A 374 45.88 7.80 -11.63
N LEU A 375 45.24 8.43 -10.65
CA LEU A 375 43.91 9.04 -10.82
C LEU A 375 43.94 10.23 -11.78
N GLY A 376 45.03 11.01 -11.78
CA GLY A 376 45.26 12.10 -12.75
C GLY A 376 45.38 11.60 -14.19
N MET A 377 46.16 10.53 -14.38
CA MET A 377 46.32 9.87 -15.69
C MET A 377 44.98 9.28 -16.18
N LEU A 378 44.22 8.61 -15.28
CA LEU A 378 42.91 8.11 -15.63
C LEU A 378 41.96 9.23 -16.08
N ARG A 379 41.90 10.35 -15.34
CA ARG A 379 41.03 11.50 -15.69
C ARG A 379 41.43 12.10 -17.05
N GLU A 380 42.72 12.27 -17.30
CA GLU A 380 43.21 12.77 -18.58
C GLU A 380 42.81 11.83 -19.71
N MET A 381 42.95 10.55 -19.52
CA MET A 381 42.58 9.55 -20.51
C MET A 381 41.09 9.54 -20.80
N LEU A 382 40.24 9.58 -19.75
CA LEU A 382 38.79 9.70 -19.87
C LEU A 382 38.39 10.96 -20.68
N ALA A 383 39.05 12.09 -20.41
CA ALA A 383 38.80 13.33 -21.15
C ALA A 383 39.23 13.24 -22.61
N ARG A 384 40.39 12.64 -22.92
CA ARG A 384 40.87 12.49 -24.31
C ARG A 384 39.98 11.57 -25.12
N ILE A 385 39.48 10.49 -24.53
CA ILE A 385 38.48 9.61 -25.16
C ILE A 385 37.20 10.39 -25.46
N TYR A 386 36.74 11.23 -24.53
CA TYR A 386 35.56 12.09 -24.76
C TYR A 386 35.79 13.08 -25.91
N PHE A 387 36.97 13.71 -25.96
CA PHE A 387 37.34 14.65 -27.02
C PHE A 387 37.58 13.98 -28.38
N SER A 388 37.69 12.66 -28.46
CA SER A 388 37.74 11.93 -29.73
C SER A 388 36.37 11.71 -30.37
N MET A 389 35.28 12.03 -29.64
CA MET A 389 33.92 11.94 -30.20
C MET A 389 33.71 12.97 -31.32
N ASP A 390 32.93 12.58 -32.35
CA ASP A 390 32.55 13.47 -33.43
C ASP A 390 31.80 14.71 -32.89
N GLY A 391 32.17 15.88 -33.35
CA GLY A 391 31.57 17.15 -32.95
C GLY A 391 32.14 17.77 -31.67
N ILE A 392 33.04 17.09 -30.95
CA ILE A 392 33.68 17.62 -29.74
C ILE A 392 35.08 18.13 -30.06
N ASN A 393 35.31 19.41 -29.85
CA ASN A 393 36.63 20.02 -30.10
C ASN A 393 37.24 20.52 -28.78
N PRO A 394 38.38 19.99 -28.35
CA PRO A 394 39.05 20.38 -27.10
C PRO A 394 39.37 21.89 -26.99
N GLN A 395 39.54 22.58 -28.14
CA GLN A 395 39.87 24.01 -28.14
C GLN A 395 38.65 24.93 -27.99
N THR A 396 37.47 24.40 -28.27
CA THR A 396 36.18 25.16 -28.20
C THR A 396 35.16 24.52 -27.33
N VAL A 397 35.55 23.56 -26.46
CA VAL A 397 34.68 22.85 -25.57
C VAL A 397 33.92 23.81 -24.66
N THR A 398 32.61 23.63 -24.53
CA THR A 398 31.75 24.44 -23.70
C THR A 398 31.75 23.95 -22.23
N ASN A 399 31.31 24.80 -21.32
CA ASN A 399 31.15 24.39 -19.92
C ASN A 399 30.13 23.24 -19.78
N ASP A 400 29.05 23.25 -20.56
CA ASP A 400 28.03 22.22 -20.53
C ASP A 400 28.57 20.86 -21.00
N GLN A 401 29.43 20.85 -22.03
CA GLN A 401 30.12 19.63 -22.47
C GLN A 401 31.09 19.08 -21.42
N LEU A 402 31.78 19.95 -20.66
CA LEU A 402 32.64 19.50 -19.55
C LEU A 402 31.82 18.94 -18.38
N LEU A 403 30.69 19.55 -18.06
CA LEU A 403 29.76 19.04 -17.05
C LEU A 403 29.16 17.71 -17.48
N PHE A 404 28.76 17.58 -18.76
CA PHE A 404 28.28 16.32 -19.31
C PHE A 404 29.33 15.20 -19.23
N LEU A 405 30.60 15.51 -19.54
CA LEU A 405 31.70 14.57 -19.35
C LEU A 405 31.80 14.13 -17.88
N GLN A 406 31.80 15.09 -16.96
CA GLN A 406 31.88 14.78 -15.52
C GLN A 406 30.73 13.86 -15.10
N ASP A 407 29.48 14.19 -15.46
CA ASP A 407 28.30 13.38 -15.13
C ASP A 407 28.39 11.99 -15.77
N SER A 408 28.85 11.89 -17.00
CA SER A 408 29.05 10.62 -17.70
C SER A 408 30.07 9.73 -16.98
N VAL A 409 31.19 10.31 -16.55
CA VAL A 409 32.23 9.60 -15.77
C VAL A 409 31.67 9.14 -14.42
N ASP A 410 30.95 9.99 -13.69
CA ASP A 410 30.34 9.64 -12.40
C ASP A 410 29.30 8.54 -12.56
N THR A 411 28.49 8.60 -13.62
CA THR A 411 27.50 7.57 -13.93
C THR A 411 28.16 6.24 -14.27
N ILE A 412 29.14 6.20 -15.16
CA ILE A 412 29.88 4.99 -15.53
C ILE A 412 30.56 4.39 -14.29
N GLY A 413 31.13 5.25 -13.43
CA GLY A 413 31.76 4.86 -12.17
C GLY A 413 30.82 4.19 -11.18
N THR A 414 29.50 4.29 -11.36
CA THR A 414 28.48 3.71 -10.47
C THR A 414 27.66 2.59 -11.12
N LEU A 415 27.79 2.34 -12.42
CA LEU A 415 27.03 1.33 -13.15
C LEU A 415 27.12 -0.07 -12.56
N SER A 416 28.29 -0.46 -12.06
CA SER A 416 28.50 -1.78 -11.43
C SER A 416 27.59 -2.00 -10.22
N ARG A 417 27.32 -0.95 -9.44
CA ARG A 417 26.41 -0.98 -8.28
C ARG A 417 24.95 -1.03 -8.70
N TYR A 418 24.61 -0.38 -9.81
CA TYR A 418 23.28 -0.41 -10.38
C TYR A 418 22.88 -1.83 -10.83
N GLY A 419 23.78 -2.55 -11.49
CA GLY A 419 23.68 -3.98 -11.78
C GLY A 419 22.67 -4.37 -12.86
N SER A 420 22.05 -3.41 -13.58
CA SER A 420 21.29 -3.69 -14.79
C SER A 420 22.14 -3.44 -16.02
N PRO A 421 22.14 -4.33 -17.00
CA PRO A 421 22.81 -4.10 -18.28
C PRO A 421 22.02 -3.17 -19.20
N VAL A 422 20.81 -2.77 -18.81
CA VAL A 422 19.86 -2.03 -19.62
C VAL A 422 19.15 -0.96 -18.80
N PHE A 423 18.94 0.22 -19.41
CA PHE A 423 17.99 1.22 -18.93
C PHE A 423 16.72 1.14 -19.77
N LEU A 424 15.57 1.02 -19.10
CA LEU A 424 14.26 0.99 -19.74
C LEU A 424 13.66 2.39 -19.70
N GLN A 425 13.49 3.01 -20.87
CA GLN A 425 12.86 4.31 -21.03
C GLN A 425 11.41 4.12 -21.48
N LEU A 426 10.45 4.63 -20.72
CA LEU A 426 9.06 4.68 -21.15
C LEU A 426 8.90 5.77 -22.21
N THR A 427 8.43 5.41 -23.41
CA THR A 427 8.23 6.33 -24.54
C THR A 427 6.76 6.68 -24.74
N ASP A 428 5.86 5.73 -24.50
CA ASP A 428 4.41 5.91 -24.64
C ASP A 428 3.66 4.87 -23.80
N PHE A 429 2.40 5.16 -23.46
CA PHE A 429 1.58 4.23 -22.70
C PHE A 429 0.07 4.40 -23.00
N GLU A 430 -0.67 3.30 -22.86
CA GLU A 430 -2.12 3.29 -22.78
C GLU A 430 -2.53 2.89 -21.37
N HIS A 431 -2.99 3.88 -20.60
CA HIS A 431 -3.33 3.66 -19.19
C HIS A 431 -4.67 2.94 -19.06
N VAL A 432 -4.66 1.82 -18.37
CA VAL A 432 -5.86 1.06 -17.96
C VAL A 432 -5.97 1.16 -16.45
N GLN A 433 -7.05 1.75 -15.97
CA GLN A 433 -7.30 1.88 -14.54
C GLN A 433 -7.99 0.63 -13.99
N SER A 434 -7.72 0.33 -12.72
CA SER A 434 -8.40 -0.75 -12.00
C SER A 434 -8.97 -0.23 -10.70
N THR A 435 -10.24 -0.50 -10.48
CA THR A 435 -10.90 -0.16 -9.22
C THR A 435 -10.79 -1.29 -8.22
N GLY A 436 -10.38 -0.97 -7.01
CA GLY A 436 -10.38 -1.89 -5.87
C GLY A 436 -11.70 -1.81 -5.13
N LEU A 437 -12.47 -2.88 -5.20
CA LEU A 437 -13.76 -3.01 -4.53
C LEU A 437 -13.62 -3.84 -3.26
N GLN A 438 -14.20 -3.37 -2.17
CA GLN A 438 -14.40 -4.18 -0.97
C GLN A 438 -15.85 -4.62 -0.90
N ILE A 439 -16.09 -5.93 -0.87
CA ILE A 439 -17.43 -6.50 -0.81
C ILE A 439 -17.63 -7.19 0.52
N ALA A 440 -18.68 -6.79 1.22
CA ALA A 440 -19.03 -7.33 2.52
C ALA A 440 -20.47 -7.84 2.54
N LYS A 441 -20.67 -8.99 3.18
CA LYS A 441 -21.98 -9.55 3.53
C LYS A 441 -22.06 -9.73 5.03
N ALA A 442 -23.06 -9.13 5.66
CA ALA A 442 -23.26 -9.14 7.09
C ALA A 442 -24.69 -9.60 7.43
N PRO A 443 -24.97 -10.92 7.39
CA PRO A 443 -26.31 -11.47 7.65
C PRO A 443 -26.79 -11.23 9.07
N GLY A 444 -25.89 -11.11 10.05
CA GLY A 444 -26.19 -10.82 11.46
C GLY A 444 -26.57 -9.37 11.77
N LYS A 445 -26.34 -8.44 10.84
CA LYS A 445 -26.56 -6.99 11.01
C LYS A 445 -27.94 -6.67 11.57
N ASN A 446 -29.01 -7.25 10.99
CA ASN A 446 -30.38 -6.98 11.43
C ASN A 446 -30.67 -7.55 12.83
N VAL A 447 -30.05 -8.68 13.19
CA VAL A 447 -30.14 -9.28 14.51
C VAL A 447 -29.47 -8.39 15.55
N VAL A 448 -28.27 -7.86 15.23
CA VAL A 448 -27.57 -6.89 16.10
C VAL A 448 -28.41 -5.63 16.32
N TYR A 449 -28.98 -5.06 15.26
CA TYR A 449 -29.81 -3.85 15.37
C TYR A 449 -31.05 -4.09 16.21
N PHE A 450 -31.72 -5.25 16.06
CA PHE A 450 -32.83 -5.63 16.90
C PHE A 450 -32.41 -5.74 18.39
N GLY A 451 -31.24 -6.35 18.63
CA GLY A 451 -30.68 -6.43 19.99
C GLY A 451 -30.37 -5.05 20.58
N CYS A 452 -29.83 -4.13 19.78
CA CYS A 452 -29.57 -2.75 20.21
C CYS A 452 -30.87 -2.00 20.55
N ALA A 453 -31.91 -2.14 19.75
CA ALA A 453 -33.21 -1.54 20.02
C ALA A 453 -33.80 -2.10 21.32
N LEU A 454 -33.72 -3.41 21.52
CA LEU A 454 -34.18 -4.06 22.77
C LEU A 454 -33.36 -3.60 23.98
N LEU A 455 -32.05 -3.39 23.82
CA LEU A 455 -31.18 -2.85 24.87
C LEU A 455 -31.59 -1.43 25.28
N ILE A 456 -31.85 -0.56 24.31
CA ILE A 456 -32.31 0.82 24.57
C ILE A 456 -33.63 0.80 25.33
N ILE A 457 -34.62 0.01 24.91
CA ILE A 457 -35.89 -0.13 25.58
C ILE A 457 -35.70 -0.68 27.01
N GLY A 458 -34.87 -1.72 27.16
CA GLY A 458 -34.57 -2.32 28.46
C GLY A 458 -33.94 -1.32 29.43
N VAL A 459 -32.97 -0.57 28.99
CA VAL A 459 -32.31 0.48 29.78
C VAL A 459 -33.30 1.58 30.16
N PHE A 460 -34.14 2.02 29.22
CA PHE A 460 -35.19 3.01 29.49
C PHE A 460 -36.14 2.53 30.58
N LEU A 461 -36.65 1.30 30.51
CA LEU A 461 -37.54 0.72 31.52
C LEU A 461 -36.87 0.63 32.90
N LEU A 462 -35.55 0.28 32.93
CA LEU A 462 -34.82 0.21 34.20
C LEU A 462 -34.63 1.58 34.84
N PHE A 463 -34.36 2.62 34.06
CA PHE A 463 -34.00 3.93 34.59
C PHE A 463 -35.19 4.83 34.86
N TYR A 464 -36.26 4.77 34.05
CA TYR A 464 -37.38 5.70 34.12
C TYR A 464 -38.60 5.13 34.85
N LEU A 465 -38.68 3.80 35.06
CA LEU A 465 -39.82 3.19 35.76
C LEU A 465 -39.39 2.64 37.12
N PRO A 466 -39.46 3.44 38.21
CA PRO A 466 -39.15 2.96 39.55
C PRO A 466 -40.20 1.95 40.01
N GLN A 467 -39.75 0.87 40.64
CA GLN A 467 -40.66 -0.09 41.30
C GLN A 467 -40.95 0.40 42.70
N ARG A 468 -42.22 0.67 42.98
CA ARG A 468 -42.72 1.08 44.29
C ARG A 468 -43.62 -0.03 44.85
N ARG A 469 -43.42 -0.37 46.11
CA ARG A 469 -44.26 -1.36 46.85
C ARG A 469 -44.77 -0.72 48.09
N LEU A 470 -46.03 -0.99 48.37
CA LEU A 470 -46.70 -0.63 49.62
C LEU A 470 -47.29 -1.88 50.26
N TRP A 471 -47.18 -1.96 51.54
CA TRP A 471 -47.85 -2.99 52.38
C TRP A 471 -48.66 -2.30 53.46
N ALA A 472 -49.89 -2.79 53.72
CA ALA A 472 -50.70 -2.40 54.81
C ALA A 472 -51.04 -3.67 55.62
N TRP A 473 -50.61 -3.71 56.83
CA TRP A 473 -50.98 -4.71 57.80
C TRP A 473 -52.18 -4.16 58.58
N VAL A 474 -53.32 -4.82 58.58
CA VAL A 474 -54.55 -4.44 59.25
C VAL A 474 -54.87 -5.52 60.26
N GLU A 475 -54.84 -5.20 61.53
CA GLU A 475 -55.14 -6.10 62.64
C GLU A 475 -56.39 -5.61 63.43
N GLN A 476 -57.38 -6.48 63.61
CA GLN A 476 -58.62 -6.13 64.28
C GLN A 476 -58.52 -6.47 65.77
N GLY A 477 -58.29 -5.45 66.64
CA GLY A 477 -58.32 -5.57 68.06
C GLY A 477 -59.76 -5.49 68.59
N THR A 478 -59.93 -5.71 69.90
CA THR A 478 -61.29 -5.71 70.59
C THR A 478 -61.88 -4.31 70.71
N GLU A 479 -61.07 -3.24 70.79
CA GLU A 479 -61.54 -1.85 70.97
C GLU A 479 -61.21 -0.97 69.78
N HIS A 480 -60.12 -1.29 69.05
CA HIS A 480 -59.66 -0.50 67.90
C HIS A 480 -58.99 -1.40 66.84
N THR A 481 -58.93 -0.93 65.60
CA THR A 481 -58.21 -1.58 64.49
C THR A 481 -56.85 -0.86 64.29
N GLU A 482 -55.77 -1.62 64.31
CA GLU A 482 -54.45 -1.11 64.06
C GLU A 482 -54.06 -1.26 62.56
N ILE A 483 -53.48 -0.24 61.95
CA ILE A 483 -53.03 -0.25 60.57
C ILE A 483 -51.55 0.18 60.50
N ILE A 484 -50.67 -0.75 60.10
CA ILE A 484 -49.26 -0.48 59.88
C ILE A 484 -49.05 -0.37 58.37
N LEU A 485 -48.54 0.80 57.91
CA LEU A 485 -48.18 1.02 56.52
C LEU A 485 -46.69 0.96 56.37
N ALA A 486 -46.21 0.15 55.43
CA ALA A 486 -44.82 0.05 55.05
C ALA A 486 -44.64 0.26 53.54
N GLY A 487 -43.49 0.79 53.12
CA GLY A 487 -43.22 1.01 51.71
C GLY A 487 -41.75 0.82 51.34
N SER A 488 -41.50 0.47 50.11
CA SER A 488 -40.14 0.43 49.56
C SER A 488 -40.11 0.86 48.10
N THR A 489 -38.98 1.40 47.70
CA THR A 489 -38.70 1.74 46.32
C THR A 489 -37.27 1.29 45.95
N ASN A 490 -37.04 0.96 44.69
CA ASN A 490 -35.72 0.65 44.20
C ASN A 490 -34.92 1.88 43.72
N ARG A 491 -35.60 3.05 43.58
CA ARG A 491 -35.00 4.32 43.14
C ARG A 491 -35.84 5.52 43.55
N ASN A 492 -35.23 6.72 43.48
CA ASN A 492 -35.86 8.00 43.77
C ASN A 492 -36.49 8.02 45.18
N ALA A 493 -35.70 7.68 46.21
CA ALA A 493 -36.15 7.62 47.60
C ALA A 493 -36.90 8.88 48.04
N ARG A 494 -36.35 10.08 47.73
CA ARG A 494 -36.97 11.36 48.10
C ARG A 494 -38.37 11.55 47.49
N GLU A 495 -38.58 11.18 46.24
CA GLU A 495 -39.87 11.25 45.56
C GLU A 495 -40.83 10.18 46.12
N PHE A 496 -40.28 9.02 46.50
CA PHE A 496 -41.04 7.98 47.15
C PHE A 496 -41.49 8.37 48.56
N ASP A 497 -40.62 9.01 49.35
CA ASP A 497 -40.95 9.50 50.70
C ASP A 497 -42.10 10.52 50.65
N THR A 498 -42.08 11.43 49.67
CA THR A 498 -43.19 12.37 49.46
C THR A 498 -44.48 11.63 49.14
N PHE A 499 -44.43 10.68 48.18
CA PHE A 499 -45.58 9.84 47.83
C PHE A 499 -46.07 9.01 49.03
N PHE A 500 -45.18 8.43 49.83
CA PHE A 500 -45.51 7.61 50.98
C PHE A 500 -46.22 8.44 52.05
N ASN A 501 -45.75 9.63 52.37
CA ASN A 501 -46.36 10.58 53.31
C ASN A 501 -47.74 11.04 52.84
N GLU A 502 -47.96 11.25 51.54
CA GLU A 502 -49.27 11.53 50.97
C GLU A 502 -50.23 10.36 51.20
N GLN A 503 -49.81 9.10 51.01
CA GLN A 503 -50.61 7.92 51.21
C GLN A 503 -50.98 7.75 52.72
N GLN A 504 -50.05 8.03 53.63
CA GLN A 504 -50.29 8.05 55.06
C GLN A 504 -51.39 9.08 55.44
N THR A 505 -51.23 10.30 54.89
CA THR A 505 -52.21 11.38 55.14
C THR A 505 -53.61 11.04 54.63
N VAL A 506 -53.69 10.45 53.41
CA VAL A 506 -54.96 10.01 52.83
C VAL A 506 -55.63 8.89 53.71
N LEU A 507 -54.82 7.95 54.20
CA LEU A 507 -55.28 6.88 55.05
C LEU A 507 -55.79 7.44 56.37
N ALA A 508 -55.03 8.31 57.02
CA ALA A 508 -55.43 8.96 58.29
C ALA A 508 -56.72 9.76 58.14
N THR A 509 -56.92 10.49 57.09
CA THR A 509 -58.09 11.28 56.79
C THR A 509 -59.32 10.38 56.58
N LYS A 510 -59.17 9.22 55.91
CA LYS A 510 -60.27 8.29 55.64
C LYS A 510 -60.66 7.46 56.86
N THR A 511 -59.74 7.17 57.76
CA THR A 511 -59.97 6.40 58.98
C THR A 511 -60.42 7.24 60.18
N GLY A 512 -60.45 8.57 60.05
CA GLY A 512 -60.80 9.51 61.10
C GLY A 512 -59.83 9.59 62.30
N ASN A 513 -58.59 9.11 62.09
CA ASN A 513 -57.55 9.05 63.13
C ASN A 513 -56.49 10.13 62.89
N SER A 514 -56.26 10.98 63.89
CA SER A 514 -55.25 12.08 63.83
C SER A 514 -53.89 11.71 64.42
N ASN A 515 -53.72 10.51 64.97
CA ASN A 515 -52.47 10.08 65.60
C ASN A 515 -51.66 9.22 64.63
N LEU A 516 -50.71 9.86 63.89
CA LEU A 516 -49.72 9.18 63.12
C LEU A 516 -48.47 9.05 63.98
N GLU A 517 -48.11 7.86 64.44
CA GLU A 517 -46.79 7.60 65.03
C GLU A 517 -45.83 7.23 63.92
N PRO A 518 -44.67 7.93 63.78
CA PRO A 518 -43.64 7.50 62.84
C PRO A 518 -43.04 6.21 63.38
N GLY A 519 -43.19 5.12 62.57
CA GLY A 519 -42.49 3.86 62.83
C GLY A 519 -40.97 4.07 62.82
N SER A 520 -40.26 3.55 63.78
CA SER A 520 -38.82 3.53 64.00
C SER A 520 -38.07 2.79 62.90
#